data_ebad4f383b172c3b3de52b652a073c9f
#
_entry.id   ebad4f383b172c3b3de52b652a073c9f
#
_cell.length_a   1.000
_cell.length_b   1.000
_cell.length_c   1.000
_cell.angle_alpha   90.00
_cell.angle_beta   90.00
_cell.angle_gamma   90.00
#
_symmetry.space_group_name_H-M   'P 1'
#
loop_
_entity.id
_entity.type
_entity.pdbx_description
1 polymer ?
#
loop_
_entity_poly.entity_id
_entity_poly.type
_entity_poly.pdbx_seq_one_letter_code
_entity_poly.pdbx_strand_id
1 'polypeptide(L)'
;GAPSSLPWAIPIDPQHRLPGFENIERYHPLFLYESLWNLVLLGVLLWLGRRYFQRLKAGDVFLVYLIGYPLGRFWLEFLRLDRSLVGGLNANQTLMALVALAAAAALFYRHRPGSQAAEATSAVAQAPAPNKELTSDEAASNDDQQEHINTA
;
A
#
# COMPACT_ATOMS: atom_id res chain seq x y z
N GLY A 1 -0.35 -13.98 24.73
CA GLY A 1 -0.52 -15.06 23.74
C GLY A 1 -1.14 -16.32 24.35
N ALA A 2 -1.58 -17.26 23.50
CA ALA A 2 -2.09 -18.55 23.93
C ALA A 2 -1.01 -19.39 24.62
N PRO A 3 -1.39 -20.34 25.50
CA PRO A 3 -0.46 -21.32 26.09
C PRO A 3 0.33 -22.07 25.03
N SER A 4 1.61 -22.32 25.28
CA SER A 4 2.48 -22.97 24.30
C SER A 4 3.56 -23.80 24.97
N SER A 5 3.81 -24.98 24.40
CA SER A 5 4.93 -25.87 24.77
C SER A 5 6.13 -25.74 23.85
N LEU A 6 6.11 -24.78 22.91
CA LEU A 6 7.19 -24.58 21.92
C LEU A 6 8.50 -24.14 22.60
N PRO A 7 9.66 -24.49 22.05
CA PRO A 7 10.95 -24.18 22.66
C PRO A 7 11.21 -22.67 22.79
N TRP A 8 10.58 -21.83 21.97
CA TRP A 8 10.68 -20.36 22.02
C TRP A 8 9.53 -19.69 22.77
N ALA A 9 8.64 -20.46 23.42
CA ALA A 9 7.61 -19.91 24.28
C ALA A 9 8.24 -19.20 25.49
N ILE A 10 7.73 -18.01 25.81
CA ILE A 10 8.22 -17.20 26.91
C ILE A 10 7.49 -17.50 28.21
N PRO A 11 8.20 -17.54 29.35
CA PRO A 11 7.56 -17.65 30.65
C PRO A 11 6.91 -16.32 31.03
N ILE A 12 5.75 -16.40 31.69
CA ILE A 12 5.05 -15.25 32.28
C ILE A 12 4.98 -15.44 33.80
N ASP A 13 5.34 -14.39 34.55
CA ASP A 13 5.25 -14.40 35.99
C ASP A 13 3.84 -14.69 36.47
N PRO A 14 3.67 -15.47 37.55
CA PRO A 14 2.36 -15.86 38.07
C PRO A 14 1.40 -14.68 38.29
N GLN A 15 1.96 -13.52 38.71
CA GLN A 15 1.19 -12.29 38.99
C GLN A 15 0.58 -11.65 37.73
N HIS A 16 1.13 -11.95 36.55
CA HIS A 16 0.70 -11.39 35.26
C HIS A 16 -0.07 -12.38 34.38
N ARG A 17 -0.36 -13.57 34.93
CA ARG A 17 -1.17 -14.59 34.23
C ARG A 17 -2.65 -14.24 34.28
N LEU A 18 -3.34 -14.52 33.19
CA LEU A 18 -4.79 -14.29 33.13
C LEU A 18 -5.55 -15.30 34.04
N PRO A 19 -6.69 -14.91 34.61
CA PRO A 19 -7.56 -15.82 35.35
C PRO A 19 -7.92 -17.05 34.51
N GLY A 20 -7.80 -18.24 35.13
CA GLY A 20 -8.01 -19.53 34.48
C GLY A 20 -6.77 -20.10 33.79
N PHE A 21 -5.64 -19.39 33.79
CA PHE A 21 -4.36 -19.83 33.20
C PHE A 21 -3.20 -19.76 34.21
N GLU A 22 -3.49 -19.72 35.50
CA GLU A 22 -2.50 -19.53 36.57
C GLU A 22 -1.45 -20.63 36.61
N ASN A 23 -1.82 -21.87 36.21
CA ASN A 23 -0.95 -23.03 36.19
C ASN A 23 -0.09 -23.17 34.93
N ILE A 24 -0.24 -22.28 33.98
CA ILE A 24 0.48 -22.33 32.71
C ILE A 24 1.64 -21.33 32.74
N GLU A 25 2.86 -21.84 32.56
CA GLU A 25 4.08 -21.03 32.66
C GLU A 25 4.46 -20.36 31.34
N ARG A 26 4.19 -21.00 30.19
CA ARG A 26 4.74 -20.58 28.89
C ARG A 26 3.65 -20.23 27.89
N TYR A 27 3.90 -19.14 27.14
CA TYR A 27 2.96 -18.55 26.20
C TYR A 27 3.64 -18.17 24.88
N HIS A 28 2.84 -18.10 23.80
CA HIS A 28 3.32 -17.61 22.52
C HIS A 28 3.76 -16.14 22.59
N PRO A 29 4.98 -15.81 22.11
CA PRO A 29 5.46 -14.42 22.03
C PRO A 29 4.82 -13.70 20.84
N LEU A 30 3.57 -13.23 20.99
CA LEU A 30 2.83 -12.58 19.89
C LEU A 30 3.56 -11.36 19.32
N PHE A 31 4.25 -10.58 20.17
CA PHE A 31 5.05 -9.44 19.75
C PHE A 31 6.17 -9.84 18.77
N LEU A 32 6.79 -11.00 18.97
CA LEU A 32 7.81 -11.52 18.08
C LEU A 32 7.23 -11.90 16.72
N TYR A 33 6.08 -12.59 16.72
CA TYR A 33 5.38 -12.97 15.48
C TYR A 33 4.92 -11.74 14.70
N GLU A 34 4.39 -10.72 15.40
CA GLU A 34 4.00 -9.45 14.79
C GLU A 34 5.19 -8.72 14.18
N SER A 35 6.31 -8.66 14.92
CA SER A 35 7.54 -8.02 14.42
C SER A 35 8.09 -8.74 13.19
N LEU A 36 8.11 -10.07 13.21
CA LEU A 36 8.56 -10.87 12.07
C LEU A 36 7.64 -10.69 10.85
N TRP A 37 6.32 -10.69 11.07
CA TRP A 37 5.37 -10.41 10.00
C TRP A 37 5.58 -9.03 9.37
N ASN A 38 5.77 -8.00 10.19
CA ASN A 38 6.01 -6.64 9.72
C ASN A 38 7.34 -6.52 8.96
N LEU A 39 8.37 -7.25 9.38
CA LEU A 39 9.65 -7.30 8.68
C LEU A 39 9.51 -7.94 7.29
N VAL A 40 8.79 -9.07 7.20
CA VAL A 40 8.47 -9.73 5.92
C VAL A 40 7.65 -8.79 5.02
N LEU A 41 6.63 -8.15 5.58
CA LEU A 41 5.79 -7.20 4.86
C LEU A 41 6.62 -6.01 4.33
N LEU A 42 7.51 -5.46 5.16
CA LEU A 42 8.45 -4.41 4.73
C LEU A 42 9.31 -4.88 3.53
N GLY A 43 9.87 -6.08 3.61
CA GLY A 43 10.64 -6.67 2.52
C GLY A 43 9.83 -6.79 1.22
N VAL A 44 8.58 -7.26 1.32
CA VAL A 44 7.65 -7.36 0.18
C VAL A 44 7.34 -5.98 -0.41
N LEU A 45 7.07 -4.96 0.43
CA LEU A 45 6.77 -3.61 -0.03
C LEU A 45 7.96 -2.96 -0.73
N LEU A 46 9.18 -3.14 -0.19
CA LEU A 46 10.40 -2.64 -0.82
C LEU A 46 10.69 -3.34 -2.14
N TRP A 47 10.51 -4.66 -2.19
CA TRP A 47 10.66 -5.44 -3.42
C TRP A 47 9.64 -5.01 -4.48
N LEU A 48 8.36 -4.87 -4.08
CA LEU A 48 7.28 -4.44 -4.96
C LEU A 48 7.55 -3.03 -5.53
N GLY A 49 7.90 -2.08 -4.65
CA GLY A 49 8.22 -0.72 -5.05
C GLY A 49 9.39 -0.63 -6.04
N ARG A 50 10.45 -1.46 -5.85
CA ARG A 50 11.60 -1.50 -6.77
C ARG A 50 11.28 -2.22 -8.08
N ARG A 51 10.60 -3.37 -8.00
CA ARG A 51 10.39 -4.26 -9.16
C ARG A 51 9.32 -3.74 -10.12
N TYR A 52 8.29 -3.07 -9.58
CA TYR A 52 7.12 -2.61 -10.33
C TYR A 52 6.95 -1.10 -10.31
N PHE A 53 8.00 -0.34 -10.03
CA PHE A 53 7.96 1.12 -9.91
C PHE A 53 7.22 1.81 -11.06
N GLN A 54 7.42 1.35 -12.31
CA GLN A 54 6.79 1.96 -13.50
C GLN A 54 5.31 1.58 -13.67
N ARG A 55 4.82 0.55 -12.98
CA ARG A 55 3.44 0.06 -13.09
C ARG A 55 2.57 0.47 -11.90
N LEU A 56 3.20 0.86 -10.81
CA LEU A 56 2.52 1.29 -9.59
C LEU A 56 2.15 2.76 -9.69
N LYS A 57 0.89 3.07 -9.40
CA LYS A 57 0.43 4.45 -9.22
C LYS A 57 0.81 4.96 -7.82
N ALA A 58 0.91 6.28 -7.66
CA ALA A 58 1.14 6.89 -6.35
C ALA A 58 0.10 6.38 -5.33
N GLY A 59 0.58 5.84 -4.20
CA GLY A 59 -0.28 5.28 -3.14
C GLY A 59 -0.58 3.77 -3.23
N ASP A 60 -0.23 3.07 -4.31
CA ASP A 60 -0.50 1.62 -4.43
C ASP A 60 0.28 0.80 -3.39
N VAL A 61 1.53 1.17 -3.11
CA VAL A 61 2.33 0.53 -2.06
C VAL A 61 1.66 0.68 -0.69
N PHE A 62 1.05 1.84 -0.42
CA PHE A 62 0.29 2.05 0.81
C PHE A 62 -0.98 1.19 0.86
N LEU A 63 -1.70 1.02 -0.26
CA LEU A 63 -2.85 0.11 -0.32
C LEU A 63 -2.43 -1.34 -0.08
N VAL A 64 -1.29 -1.79 -0.63
CA VAL A 64 -0.74 -3.12 -0.35
C VAL A 64 -0.38 -3.27 1.12
N TYR A 65 0.17 -2.24 1.77
CA TYR A 65 0.39 -2.23 3.21
C TYR A 65 -0.93 -2.37 3.98
N LEU A 66 -1.98 -1.61 3.60
CA LEU A 66 -3.31 -1.70 4.22
C LEU A 66 -4.01 -3.05 4.00
N ILE A 67 -3.53 -3.87 3.10
CA ILE A 67 -3.95 -5.26 2.95
C ILE A 67 -3.09 -6.16 3.84
N GLY A 68 -1.78 -6.06 3.73
CA GLY A 68 -0.83 -6.97 4.37
C GLY A 68 -0.78 -6.86 5.90
N TYR A 69 -0.81 -5.65 6.46
CA TYR A 69 -0.79 -5.45 7.91
C TYR A 69 -2.06 -5.99 8.60
N PRO A 70 -3.28 -5.66 8.15
CA PRO A 70 -4.49 -6.23 8.73
C PRO A 70 -4.58 -7.75 8.62
N LEU A 71 -4.07 -8.35 7.54
CA LEU A 71 -4.01 -9.80 7.41
C LEU A 71 -3.17 -10.43 8.51
N GLY A 72 -1.99 -9.89 8.79
CA GLY A 72 -1.15 -10.36 9.90
C GLY A 72 -1.84 -10.24 11.26
N ARG A 73 -2.47 -9.08 11.52
CA ARG A 73 -3.24 -8.85 12.76
C ARG A 73 -4.43 -9.81 12.88
N PHE A 74 -5.14 -10.06 11.79
CA PHE A 74 -6.25 -11.02 11.75
C PHE A 74 -5.81 -12.42 12.16
N TRP A 75 -4.68 -12.92 11.63
CA TRP A 75 -4.14 -14.23 11.99
C TRP A 75 -3.63 -14.29 13.43
N LEU A 76 -2.93 -13.26 13.90
CA LEU A 76 -2.42 -13.23 15.27
C LEU A 76 -3.53 -13.18 16.33
N GLU A 77 -4.71 -12.68 15.98
CA GLU A 77 -5.86 -12.63 16.86
C GLU A 77 -6.35 -14.03 17.30
N PHE A 78 -6.11 -15.05 16.47
CA PHE A 78 -6.43 -16.44 16.87
C PHE A 78 -5.56 -16.96 18.03
N LEU A 79 -4.35 -16.43 18.16
CA LEU A 79 -3.41 -16.78 19.24
C LEU A 79 -3.58 -15.89 20.47
N ARG A 80 -4.51 -14.94 20.43
CA ARG A 80 -4.75 -13.99 21.50
C ARG A 80 -5.80 -14.53 22.48
N LEU A 81 -5.46 -14.50 23.77
CA LEU A 81 -6.39 -14.91 24.85
C LEU A 81 -7.40 -13.81 25.18
N ASP A 82 -6.95 -12.56 25.15
CA ASP A 82 -7.76 -11.37 25.45
C ASP A 82 -8.43 -10.86 24.17
N ARG A 83 -9.62 -11.36 23.89
CA ARG A 83 -10.40 -11.00 22.71
C ARG A 83 -11.50 -9.99 23.07
N SER A 84 -11.52 -8.86 22.39
CA SER A 84 -12.60 -7.88 22.50
C SER A 84 -13.82 -8.33 21.69
N LEU A 85 -14.78 -8.97 22.35
CA LEU A 85 -16.03 -9.39 21.73
C LEU A 85 -17.06 -8.27 21.83
N VAL A 86 -17.57 -7.80 20.69
CA VAL A 86 -18.68 -6.86 20.60
C VAL A 86 -19.79 -7.54 19.81
N GLY A 87 -20.95 -7.77 20.45
CA GLY A 87 -22.07 -8.46 19.80
C GLY A 87 -21.76 -9.90 19.36
N GLY A 88 -20.83 -10.60 20.03
CA GLY A 88 -20.41 -11.96 19.69
C GLY A 88 -19.35 -12.06 18.60
N LEU A 89 -18.96 -10.94 17.98
CA LEU A 89 -17.88 -10.87 16.99
C LEU A 89 -16.63 -10.24 17.61
N ASN A 90 -15.45 -10.71 17.18
CA ASN A 90 -14.20 -10.06 17.54
C ASN A 90 -14.08 -8.73 16.78
N ALA A 91 -14.28 -7.62 17.49
CA ALA A 91 -14.31 -6.28 16.92
C ALA A 91 -13.00 -5.94 16.17
N ASN A 92 -11.86 -6.31 16.73
CA ASN A 92 -10.56 -6.06 16.10
C ASN A 92 -10.40 -6.86 14.80
N GLN A 93 -10.80 -8.12 14.80
CA GLN A 93 -10.72 -9.01 13.64
C GLN A 93 -11.65 -8.54 12.51
N THR A 94 -12.86 -8.12 12.86
CA THR A 94 -13.83 -7.55 11.90
C THR A 94 -13.31 -6.26 11.28
N LEU A 95 -12.76 -5.35 12.10
CA LEU A 95 -12.19 -4.10 11.60
C LEU A 95 -11.02 -4.36 10.64
N MET A 96 -10.11 -5.26 11.00
CA MET A 96 -8.96 -5.61 10.15
C MET A 96 -9.40 -6.21 8.81
N ALA A 97 -10.43 -7.08 8.80
CA ALA A 97 -10.99 -7.63 7.58
C ALA A 97 -11.62 -6.55 6.69
N LEU A 98 -12.37 -5.61 7.27
CA LEU A 98 -12.99 -4.50 6.53
C LEU A 98 -11.93 -3.58 5.91
N VAL A 99 -10.88 -3.22 6.64
CA VAL A 99 -9.79 -2.40 6.13
C VAL A 99 -9.08 -3.09 4.97
N ALA A 100 -8.77 -4.37 5.10
CA ALA A 100 -8.12 -5.14 4.04
C ALA A 100 -8.99 -5.23 2.77
N LEU A 101 -10.30 -5.49 2.94
CA LEU A 101 -11.24 -5.56 1.82
C LEU A 101 -11.42 -4.21 1.12
N ALA A 102 -11.54 -3.11 1.89
CA ALA A 102 -11.64 -1.77 1.32
C ALA A 102 -10.37 -1.38 0.54
N ALA A 103 -9.19 -1.69 1.08
CA ALA A 103 -7.92 -1.43 0.40
C ALA A 103 -7.77 -2.29 -0.87
N ALA A 104 -8.17 -3.56 -0.84
CA ALA A 104 -8.17 -4.45 -2.00
C ALA A 104 -9.14 -3.96 -3.09
N ALA A 105 -10.34 -3.53 -2.70
CA ALA A 105 -11.31 -2.94 -3.62
C ALA A 105 -10.77 -1.65 -4.26
N ALA A 106 -10.17 -0.76 -3.47
CA ALA A 106 -9.56 0.47 -3.98
C ALA A 106 -8.44 0.16 -4.99
N LEU A 107 -7.56 -0.80 -4.67
CA LEU A 107 -6.49 -1.22 -5.57
C LEU A 107 -7.05 -1.78 -6.89
N PHE A 108 -8.07 -2.64 -6.81
CA PHE A 108 -8.75 -3.20 -7.97
C PHE A 108 -9.40 -2.12 -8.85
N TYR A 109 -10.12 -1.15 -8.25
CA TYR A 109 -10.72 -0.03 -8.98
C TYR A 109 -9.69 0.83 -9.70
N ARG A 110 -8.56 1.11 -9.06
CA ARG A 110 -7.46 1.91 -9.64
C ARG A 110 -6.79 1.26 -10.84
N HIS A 111 -6.75 -0.07 -10.87
CA HIS A 111 -6.10 -0.85 -11.93
C HIS A 111 -7.07 -1.45 -12.96
N ARG A 112 -8.35 -1.06 -12.94
CA ARG A 112 -9.31 -1.46 -14.00
C ARG A 112 -8.87 -0.92 -15.36
N PRO A 113 -9.00 -1.71 -16.44
CA PRO A 113 -8.59 -1.29 -17.80
C PRO A 113 -9.25 0.03 -18.27
N GLY A 114 -10.50 0.31 -17.87
CA GLY A 114 -11.22 1.54 -18.21
C GLY A 114 -10.73 2.81 -17.50
N SER A 115 -10.11 2.69 -16.33
CA SER A 115 -9.58 3.85 -15.57
C SER A 115 -8.35 4.45 -16.22
N GLN A 116 -7.53 3.64 -16.88
CA GLN A 116 -6.31 4.09 -17.57
C GLN A 116 -6.64 4.91 -18.84
N ALA A 117 -7.71 4.54 -19.55
CA ALA A 117 -8.17 5.27 -20.72
C ALA A 117 -8.70 6.68 -20.35
N ALA A 118 -9.41 6.80 -19.24
CA ALA A 118 -9.95 8.08 -18.76
C ALA A 118 -8.81 9.04 -18.30
N GLU A 119 -7.79 8.52 -17.60
CA GLU A 119 -6.61 9.30 -17.19
C GLU A 119 -5.78 9.77 -18.39
N ALA A 120 -5.56 8.91 -19.39
CA ALA A 120 -4.86 9.27 -20.62
C ALA A 120 -5.60 10.35 -21.41
N THR A 121 -6.93 10.27 -21.50
CA THR A 121 -7.77 11.26 -22.18
C THR A 121 -7.72 12.62 -21.44
N SER A 122 -7.75 12.61 -20.12
CA SER A 122 -7.66 13.81 -19.29
C SER A 122 -6.28 14.48 -19.39
N ALA A 123 -5.21 13.69 -19.45
CA ALA A 123 -3.84 14.20 -19.61
C ALA A 123 -3.64 14.86 -20.98
N VAL A 124 -4.20 14.30 -22.05
CA VAL A 124 -4.16 14.88 -23.40
C VAL A 124 -4.98 16.18 -23.45
N ALA A 125 -6.14 16.24 -22.77
CA ALA A 125 -6.98 17.42 -22.71
C ALA A 125 -6.35 18.58 -21.89
N GLN A 126 -5.44 18.29 -20.97
CA GLN A 126 -4.72 19.25 -20.14
C GLN A 126 -3.33 19.62 -20.69
N ALA A 127 -2.88 18.99 -21.78
CA ALA A 127 -1.64 19.36 -22.42
C ALA A 127 -1.75 20.81 -22.95
N PRO A 128 -0.79 21.71 -22.65
CA PRO A 128 -0.80 23.07 -23.17
C PRO A 128 -0.79 23.01 -24.70
N ALA A 129 -1.62 23.83 -25.33
CA ALA A 129 -1.67 23.94 -26.78
C ALA A 129 -0.24 24.24 -27.34
N PRO A 130 0.15 23.57 -28.43
CA PRO A 130 1.46 23.88 -29.05
C PRO A 130 1.56 25.37 -29.35
N ASN A 131 2.60 25.96 -28.83
CA ASN A 131 2.85 27.42 -28.94
C ASN A 131 2.97 27.77 -30.41
N LYS A 132 1.97 28.47 -30.96
CA LYS A 132 1.94 28.93 -32.36
C LYS A 132 2.84 30.15 -32.61
N GLU A 133 3.56 30.63 -31.58
CA GLU A 133 4.37 31.84 -31.70
C GLU A 133 5.73 31.65 -32.38
N LEU A 134 6.20 30.38 -32.55
CA LEU A 134 7.53 30.17 -33.17
C LEU A 134 7.55 30.11 -34.69
N THR A 135 6.39 30.14 -35.37
CA THR A 135 6.34 30.06 -36.85
C THR A 135 6.18 31.43 -37.54
N SER A 136 5.86 32.50 -36.82
CA SER A 136 5.72 33.84 -37.40
C SER A 136 7.05 34.59 -37.54
N ASP A 137 8.01 34.35 -36.65
CA ASP A 137 9.30 35.02 -36.70
C ASP A 137 10.28 34.40 -37.71
N GLU A 138 10.12 33.09 -38.02
CA GLU A 138 10.95 32.42 -39.01
C GLU A 138 10.51 32.72 -40.46
N ALA A 139 9.22 33.01 -40.69
CA ALA A 139 8.69 33.43 -41.97
C ALA A 139 9.10 34.89 -42.34
N ALA A 140 9.16 35.77 -41.34
CA ALA A 140 9.58 37.19 -41.56
C ALA A 140 11.07 37.31 -41.83
N SER A 141 11.93 36.45 -41.25
CA SER A 141 13.38 36.47 -41.46
C SER A 141 13.81 35.92 -42.83
N ASN A 142 13.03 35.09 -43.48
CA ASN A 142 13.36 34.53 -44.79
C ASN A 142 12.97 35.46 -45.96
N ASP A 143 11.98 36.34 -45.78
CA ASP A 143 11.61 37.34 -46.82
C ASP A 143 12.64 38.45 -46.96
N ASP A 144 13.22 38.94 -45.86
CA ASP A 144 14.27 39.96 -45.87
C ASP A 144 15.59 39.47 -46.52
N GLN A 145 15.88 38.18 -46.49
CA GLN A 145 17.09 37.64 -47.14
C GLN A 145 16.94 37.42 -48.64
N GLN A 146 15.73 37.22 -49.16
CA GLN A 146 15.51 37.09 -50.61
C GLN A 146 15.47 38.42 -51.37
N GLU A 147 15.12 39.52 -50.73
CA GLU A 147 15.12 40.86 -51.36
C GLU A 147 16.52 41.36 -51.56
N HIS A 148 17.50 41.02 -50.72
CA HIS A 148 18.92 41.41 -50.89
C HIS A 148 19.69 40.67 -52.00
N ILE A 149 19.20 39.51 -52.44
CA ILE A 149 19.85 38.70 -53.48
C ILE A 149 19.41 39.11 -54.89
N ASN A 150 18.24 39.74 -55.02
CA ASN A 150 17.70 40.16 -56.32
C ASN A 150 18.09 41.58 -56.76
N THR A 151 18.85 42.31 -55.93
CA THR A 151 19.27 43.73 -56.22
C THR A 151 20.80 43.93 -56.41
N ALA A 152 21.56 42.77 -56.59
CA ALA A 152 23.00 42.84 -56.91
C ALA A 152 23.29 42.27 -58.32
#